data_893f459e7b161995974180e451421710
#
_entry.id   893f459e7b161995974180e451421710
#
_cell.length_a   1.000
_cell.length_b   1.000
_cell.length_c   1.000
_cell.angle_alpha   90.00
_cell.angle_beta   90.00
_cell.angle_gamma   90.00
#
_symmetry.space_group_name_H-M   'P 1'
#
loop_
_entity.id
_entity.type
_entity.pdbx_description
1 polymer ?
#
loop_
_entity_poly.entity_id
_entity_poly.type
_entity_poly.pdbx_seq_one_letter_code
_entity_poly.pdbx_strand_id
1 'polypeptide(L)'
;TGSTGAGKSNTIYQLLSELSNQIIETENQDGIERPKIKFMVIEPAKGEYKDVFGKQNGTKVFGTNPKLMPLLRINPFKFPKTIHIYEHLDRLVEIFNVCWPMYAAMPAVLKAAMENAYRSAGWNLVKSENKYGDIFPSFIDVAIEVEKYINKSEYSDENKSNYKGS
;
A
#
# COMPACT_ATOMS: atom_id res chain seq x y z
N THR A 1 0.37 5.53 -27.39
CA THR A 1 -0.23 4.27 -27.81
C THR A 1 0.55 3.68 -28.97
N GLY A 2 0.66 2.36 -29.07
CA GLY A 2 1.40 1.68 -30.13
C GLY A 2 1.17 0.16 -30.06
N SER A 3 1.30 -0.53 -31.18
CA SER A 3 1.24 -1.98 -31.26
C SER A 3 2.41 -2.65 -30.52
N THR A 4 2.34 -3.96 -30.33
CA THR A 4 3.47 -4.75 -29.81
C THR A 4 4.66 -4.61 -30.75
N GLY A 5 5.85 -4.37 -30.20
CA GLY A 5 7.08 -4.13 -30.99
C GLY A 5 7.30 -2.69 -31.46
N ALA A 6 6.38 -1.75 -31.21
CA ALA A 6 6.51 -0.34 -31.62
C ALA A 6 7.48 0.51 -30.76
N GLY A 7 8.32 -0.11 -29.95
CA GLY A 7 9.34 0.59 -29.15
C GLY A 7 8.85 1.34 -27.91
N LYS A 8 7.59 1.12 -27.47
CA LYS A 8 7.01 1.82 -26.31
C LYS A 8 7.86 1.71 -25.05
N SER A 9 8.28 0.50 -24.70
CA SER A 9 9.14 0.26 -23.54
C SER A 9 10.47 0.99 -23.67
N ASN A 10 11.07 0.97 -24.84
CA ASN A 10 12.35 1.64 -25.11
C ASN A 10 12.24 3.17 -24.94
N THR A 11 11.16 3.78 -25.39
CA THR A 11 10.90 5.22 -25.19
C THR A 11 10.80 5.54 -23.69
N ILE A 12 10.11 4.69 -22.92
CA ILE A 12 10.00 4.88 -21.47
C ILE A 12 11.36 4.68 -20.78
N TYR A 13 12.17 3.70 -21.22
CA TYR A 13 13.52 3.49 -20.68
C TYR A 13 14.41 4.71 -20.89
N GLN A 14 14.39 5.30 -22.10
CA GLN A 14 15.12 6.53 -22.39
C GLN A 14 14.64 7.68 -21.50
N LEU A 15 13.33 7.90 -21.41
CA LEU A 15 12.76 8.95 -20.58
C LEU A 15 13.17 8.82 -19.11
N LEU A 16 13.07 7.61 -18.54
CA LEU A 16 13.46 7.35 -17.15
C LEU A 16 14.97 7.52 -16.94
N SER A 17 15.78 7.12 -17.91
CA SER A 17 17.24 7.30 -17.89
C SER A 17 17.62 8.79 -17.88
N GLU A 18 17.01 9.58 -18.74
CA GLU A 18 17.23 11.04 -18.80
C GLU A 18 16.78 11.72 -17.50
N LEU A 19 15.57 11.39 -17.01
CA LEU A 19 15.05 11.94 -15.75
C LEU A 19 15.96 11.58 -14.56
N SER A 20 16.48 10.37 -14.50
CA SER A 20 17.35 9.93 -13.39
C SER A 20 18.70 10.65 -13.34
N ASN A 21 19.11 11.26 -14.47
CA ASN A 21 20.33 12.06 -14.55
C ASN A 21 20.10 13.54 -14.22
N GLN A 22 18.85 13.98 -14.16
CA GLN A 22 18.54 15.37 -13.81
C GLN A 22 18.74 15.63 -12.32
N ILE A 23 19.22 16.82 -12.00
CA ILE A 23 19.41 17.31 -10.63
C ILE A 23 18.38 18.42 -10.41
N ILE A 24 17.63 18.31 -9.33
CA ILE A 24 16.73 19.38 -8.88
C ILE A 24 17.49 20.22 -7.86
N GLU A 25 17.60 21.51 -8.12
CA GLU A 25 18.13 22.46 -7.14
C GLU A 25 16.99 22.92 -6.22
N THR A 26 17.16 22.70 -4.94
CA THR A 26 16.21 23.17 -3.90
C THR A 26 17.00 23.99 -2.88
N GLU A 27 16.52 25.19 -2.57
CA GLU A 27 17.03 25.99 -1.46
C GLU A 27 16.32 25.57 -0.17
N ASN A 28 17.10 25.14 0.82
CA ASN A 28 16.66 24.89 2.18
C ASN A 28 17.31 25.89 3.13
N GLN A 29 16.88 25.92 4.40
CA GLN A 29 17.46 26.79 5.44
C GLN A 29 18.97 26.58 5.64
N ASP A 30 19.49 25.39 5.29
CA ASP A 30 20.88 24.97 5.44
C ASP A 30 21.72 25.09 4.15
N GLY A 31 21.15 25.59 3.04
CA GLY A 31 21.84 25.74 1.77
C GLY A 31 21.13 25.11 0.57
N ILE A 32 21.87 24.99 -0.56
CA ILE A 32 21.35 24.41 -1.79
C ILE A 32 21.56 22.89 -1.77
N GLU A 33 20.47 22.13 -1.72
CA GLU A 33 20.50 20.69 -1.97
C GLU A 33 20.26 20.38 -3.45
N ARG A 34 20.98 19.36 -3.96
CA ARG A 34 20.85 18.90 -5.36
C ARG A 34 20.46 17.41 -5.41
N PRO A 35 19.26 17.05 -4.96
CA PRO A 35 18.82 15.67 -5.04
C PRO A 35 18.56 15.27 -6.49
N LYS A 36 18.97 14.05 -6.84
CA LYS A 36 18.56 13.44 -8.11
C LYS A 36 17.09 13.07 -8.09
N ILE A 37 16.43 13.14 -9.24
CA ILE A 37 15.06 12.65 -9.37
C ILE A 37 15.03 11.14 -9.08
N LYS A 38 14.12 10.74 -8.21
CA LYS A 38 13.84 9.34 -7.87
C LYS A 38 12.57 8.91 -8.57
N PHE A 39 12.55 7.70 -9.07
CA PHE A 39 11.34 7.09 -9.62
C PHE A 39 11.10 5.70 -9.04
N MET A 40 9.86 5.26 -9.10
CA MET A 40 9.44 3.90 -8.78
C MET A 40 8.70 3.31 -9.96
N VAL A 41 9.07 2.09 -10.35
CA VAL A 41 8.38 1.33 -11.38
C VAL A 41 7.67 0.15 -10.72
N ILE A 42 6.36 0.02 -10.99
CA ILE A 42 5.57 -1.15 -10.62
C ILE A 42 5.29 -1.93 -11.91
N GLU A 43 5.92 -3.08 -12.03
CA GLU A 43 5.81 -3.94 -13.21
C GLU A 43 5.18 -5.29 -12.81
N PRO A 44 3.88 -5.49 -13.03
CA PRO A 44 3.19 -6.72 -12.62
C PRO A 44 3.53 -7.94 -13.49
N ALA A 45 4.09 -7.72 -14.69
CA ALA A 45 4.42 -8.78 -15.63
C ALA A 45 5.75 -8.51 -16.33
N LYS A 46 6.34 -9.51 -16.99
CA LYS A 46 7.56 -9.51 -17.81
C LYS A 46 8.88 -9.27 -17.06
N GLY A 47 9.00 -8.29 -16.16
CA GLY A 47 10.23 -8.01 -15.41
C GLY A 47 11.34 -7.35 -16.24
N GLU A 48 11.02 -6.66 -17.34
CA GLU A 48 12.00 -6.04 -18.24
C GLU A 48 12.74 -4.86 -17.60
N TYR A 49 12.06 -4.07 -16.76
CA TYR A 49 12.64 -2.90 -16.10
C TYR A 49 13.78 -3.24 -15.15
N LYS A 50 13.70 -4.38 -14.45
CA LYS A 50 14.79 -4.83 -13.57
C LYS A 50 16.06 -5.16 -14.36
N ASP A 51 15.90 -5.66 -15.59
CA ASP A 51 17.04 -6.02 -16.44
C ASP A 51 17.75 -4.75 -16.97
N VAL A 52 16.98 -3.68 -17.24
CA VAL A 52 17.50 -2.38 -17.70
C VAL A 52 18.10 -1.57 -16.55
N PHE A 53 17.38 -1.43 -15.43
CA PHE A 53 17.72 -0.50 -14.35
C PHE A 53 18.26 -1.18 -13.08
N GLY A 54 18.02 -2.47 -12.90
CA GLY A 54 18.31 -3.17 -11.65
C GLY A 54 19.79 -3.20 -11.24
N LYS A 55 20.71 -3.04 -12.21
CA LYS A 55 22.17 -2.99 -11.95
C LYS A 55 22.68 -1.57 -11.73
N GLN A 56 21.86 -0.54 -11.88
CA GLN A 56 22.29 0.85 -11.67
C GLN A 56 22.48 1.12 -10.17
N ASN A 57 23.52 1.92 -9.87
CA ASN A 57 23.82 2.28 -8.48
C ASN A 57 22.64 3.03 -7.84
N GLY A 58 22.23 2.58 -6.64
CA GLY A 58 21.10 3.14 -5.90
C GLY A 58 19.74 2.53 -6.26
N THR A 59 19.65 1.65 -7.27
CA THR A 59 18.41 0.94 -7.59
C THR A 59 18.16 -0.21 -6.61
N LYS A 60 16.92 -0.31 -6.14
CA LYS A 60 16.43 -1.42 -5.33
C LYS A 60 15.35 -2.16 -6.09
N VAL A 61 15.55 -3.45 -6.31
CA VAL A 61 14.60 -4.33 -6.97
C VAL A 61 13.94 -5.24 -5.94
N PHE A 62 12.62 -5.28 -5.96
CA PHE A 62 11.80 -6.16 -5.12
C PHE A 62 10.97 -7.08 -6.00
N GLY A 63 10.60 -8.23 -5.49
CA GLY A 63 9.76 -9.18 -6.21
C GLY A 63 8.79 -9.92 -5.31
N THR A 64 8.12 -10.92 -5.88
CA THR A 64 7.14 -11.75 -5.18
C THR A 64 7.71 -13.11 -4.76
N ASN A 65 8.87 -13.50 -5.30
CA ASN A 65 9.52 -14.77 -4.95
C ASN A 65 10.74 -14.52 -4.04
N PRO A 66 10.67 -14.89 -2.74
CA PRO A 66 11.73 -14.63 -1.79
C PRO A 66 13.02 -15.40 -2.06
N LYS A 67 12.97 -16.47 -2.89
CA LYS A 67 14.14 -17.25 -3.28
C LYS A 67 14.98 -16.53 -4.35
N LEU A 68 14.40 -15.61 -5.09
CA LEU A 68 15.04 -14.94 -6.20
C LEU A 68 15.47 -13.51 -5.86
N MET A 69 14.69 -12.79 -5.03
CA MET A 69 14.94 -11.40 -4.69
C MET A 69 14.20 -10.98 -3.41
N PRO A 70 14.59 -9.86 -2.78
CA PRO A 70 13.89 -9.32 -1.63
C PRO A 70 12.41 -9.07 -1.91
N LEU A 71 11.55 -9.34 -0.93
CA LEU A 71 10.12 -9.02 -1.03
C LEU A 71 9.89 -7.54 -0.71
N LEU A 72 8.97 -6.92 -1.44
CA LEU A 72 8.43 -5.63 -1.04
C LEU A 72 7.43 -5.86 0.12
N ARG A 73 7.88 -5.57 1.34
CA ARG A 73 7.05 -5.71 2.54
C ARG A 73 6.45 -4.36 2.88
N ILE A 74 5.16 -4.21 2.63
CA ILE A 74 4.39 -3.01 2.96
C ILE A 74 3.31 -3.42 3.96
N ASN A 75 3.23 -2.71 5.09
CA ASN A 75 2.05 -2.76 5.94
C ASN A 75 1.07 -1.69 5.46
N PRO A 76 -0.08 -2.05 4.85
CA PRO A 76 -1.03 -1.09 4.30
C PRO A 76 -1.70 -0.24 5.39
N PHE A 77 -1.66 -0.68 6.64
CA PHE A 77 -2.21 0.06 7.78
C PHE A 77 -1.29 1.18 8.28
N LYS A 78 -0.02 1.23 7.80
CA LYS A 78 0.88 2.33 8.09
C LYS A 78 0.61 3.51 7.15
N PHE A 79 0.46 4.72 7.71
CA PHE A 79 0.19 5.93 6.95
C PHE A 79 1.07 7.11 7.41
N PRO A 80 1.26 8.15 6.57
CA PRO A 80 2.03 9.34 6.92
C PRO A 80 1.32 10.16 8.01
N LYS A 81 2.08 10.81 8.90
CA LYS A 81 1.55 11.68 9.96
C LYS A 81 0.75 12.88 9.45
N THR A 82 0.87 13.20 8.17
CA THR A 82 0.13 14.30 7.50
C THR A 82 -1.30 13.93 7.13
N ILE A 83 -1.69 12.65 7.24
CA ILE A 83 -3.02 12.15 6.90
C ILE A 83 -3.71 11.73 8.20
N HIS A 84 -5.00 12.07 8.33
CA HIS A 84 -5.81 11.62 9.45
C HIS A 84 -6.20 10.14 9.30
N ILE A 85 -6.24 9.40 10.41
CA ILE A 85 -6.53 7.96 10.40
C ILE A 85 -7.86 7.61 9.71
N TYR A 86 -8.92 8.41 9.89
CA TYR A 86 -10.20 8.15 9.22
C TYR A 86 -10.11 8.29 7.70
N GLU A 87 -9.37 9.29 7.21
CA GLU A 87 -9.12 9.44 5.77
C GLU A 87 -8.36 8.23 5.22
N HIS A 88 -7.36 7.76 5.95
CA HIS A 88 -6.60 6.57 5.57
C HIS A 88 -7.49 5.32 5.54
N LEU A 89 -8.34 5.12 6.55
CA LEU A 89 -9.26 3.98 6.61
C LEU A 89 -10.27 3.98 5.47
N ASP A 90 -10.83 5.14 5.12
CA ASP A 90 -11.77 5.26 4.00
C ASP A 90 -11.10 4.86 2.69
N ARG A 91 -9.87 5.34 2.45
CA ARG A 91 -9.08 4.95 1.27
C ARG A 91 -8.77 3.45 1.24
N LEU A 92 -8.46 2.84 2.38
CA LEU A 92 -8.22 1.40 2.45
C LEU A 92 -9.47 0.60 2.09
N VAL A 93 -10.64 0.99 2.60
CA VAL A 93 -11.91 0.33 2.26
C VAL A 93 -12.16 0.40 0.76
N GLU A 94 -11.94 1.56 0.13
CA GLU A 94 -12.07 1.73 -1.31
C GLU A 94 -11.11 0.81 -2.08
N ILE A 95 -9.83 0.77 -1.70
CA ILE A 95 -8.82 -0.10 -2.32
C ILE A 95 -9.21 -1.57 -2.20
N PHE A 96 -9.60 -2.00 -1.01
CA PHE A 96 -10.01 -3.40 -0.80
C PHE A 96 -11.26 -3.73 -1.61
N ASN A 97 -12.23 -2.82 -1.70
CA ASN A 97 -13.43 -3.04 -2.51
C ASN A 97 -13.16 -3.10 -4.01
N VAL A 98 -12.14 -2.39 -4.50
CA VAL A 98 -11.71 -2.49 -5.90
C VAL A 98 -10.98 -3.82 -6.17
N CYS A 99 -10.13 -4.26 -5.25
CA CYS A 99 -9.37 -5.51 -5.39
C CYS A 99 -10.25 -6.76 -5.20
N TRP A 100 -11.18 -6.68 -4.26
CA TRP A 100 -12.11 -7.76 -3.89
C TRP A 100 -13.50 -7.16 -3.71
N PRO A 101 -14.35 -7.20 -4.75
CA PRO A 101 -15.67 -6.60 -4.67
C PRO A 101 -16.46 -7.11 -3.47
N MET A 102 -16.80 -6.21 -2.57
CA MET A 102 -17.52 -6.49 -1.34
C MET A 102 -19.00 -6.17 -1.51
N TYR A 103 -19.87 -7.05 -1.01
CA TYR A 103 -21.31 -6.91 -1.12
C TYR A 103 -21.96 -6.50 0.21
N ALA A 104 -23.13 -5.87 0.10
CA ALA A 104 -23.99 -5.47 1.21
C ALA A 104 -23.22 -4.70 2.30
N ALA A 105 -23.20 -5.21 3.53
CA ALA A 105 -22.60 -4.56 4.69
C ALA A 105 -21.08 -4.78 4.84
N MET A 106 -20.45 -5.56 3.98
CA MET A 106 -19.01 -5.93 4.11
C MET A 106 -18.06 -4.73 4.19
N PRO A 107 -18.20 -3.66 3.39
CA PRO A 107 -17.34 -2.48 3.53
C PRO A 107 -17.43 -1.84 4.93
N ALA A 108 -18.63 -1.78 5.50
CA ALA A 108 -18.85 -1.24 6.85
C ALA A 108 -18.27 -2.16 7.94
N VAL A 109 -18.42 -3.47 7.79
CA VAL A 109 -17.81 -4.47 8.69
C VAL A 109 -16.29 -4.36 8.67
N LEU A 110 -15.69 -4.30 7.47
CA LEU A 110 -14.24 -4.15 7.33
C LEU A 110 -13.75 -2.84 7.96
N LYS A 111 -14.43 -1.73 7.72
CA LYS A 111 -14.08 -0.43 8.33
C LYS A 111 -14.12 -0.51 9.86
N ALA A 112 -15.20 -1.05 10.43
CA ALA A 112 -15.35 -1.21 11.89
C ALA A 112 -14.26 -2.12 12.47
N ALA A 113 -13.92 -3.21 11.79
CA ALA A 113 -12.85 -4.11 12.21
C ALA A 113 -11.47 -3.42 12.18
N MET A 114 -11.16 -2.66 11.13
CA MET A 114 -9.94 -1.86 11.06
C MET A 114 -9.88 -0.83 12.18
N GLU A 115 -10.95 -0.08 12.45
CA GLU A 115 -11.02 0.85 13.57
C GLU A 115 -10.72 0.17 14.91
N ASN A 116 -11.30 -1.00 15.14
CA ASN A 116 -11.06 -1.75 16.37
C ASN A 116 -9.62 -2.27 16.47
N ALA A 117 -9.04 -2.75 15.37
CA ALA A 117 -7.64 -3.15 15.33
C ALA A 117 -6.70 -1.97 15.68
N TYR A 118 -6.97 -0.77 15.17
CA TYR A 118 -6.20 0.42 15.55
C TYR A 118 -6.39 0.78 17.02
N ARG A 119 -7.61 0.73 17.57
CA ARG A 119 -7.86 0.96 19.02
C ARG A 119 -7.09 -0.05 19.88
N SER A 120 -7.11 -1.33 19.48
CA SER A 120 -6.35 -2.40 20.16
C SER A 120 -4.83 -2.17 20.10
N ALA A 121 -4.33 -1.58 19.01
CA ALA A 121 -2.93 -1.17 18.88
C ALA A 121 -2.58 0.13 19.64
N GLY A 122 -3.54 0.75 20.35
CA GLY A 122 -3.32 1.91 21.20
C GLY A 122 -3.63 3.27 20.56
N TRP A 123 -4.26 3.29 19.39
CA TRP A 123 -4.63 4.52 18.70
C TRP A 123 -5.87 5.19 19.29
N ASN A 124 -5.79 6.50 19.47
CA ASN A 124 -6.95 7.37 19.61
C ASN A 124 -7.37 7.84 18.22
N LEU A 125 -8.48 7.31 17.70
CA LEU A 125 -8.91 7.58 16.34
C LEU A 125 -9.34 9.04 16.11
N VAL A 126 -9.88 9.71 17.15
CA VAL A 126 -10.32 11.10 17.05
C VAL A 126 -9.13 12.04 16.94
N LYS A 127 -8.07 11.78 17.69
CA LYS A 127 -6.83 12.58 17.67
C LYS A 127 -5.86 12.14 16.58
N SER A 128 -6.09 10.98 15.97
CA SER A 128 -5.14 10.32 15.04
C SER A 128 -3.75 10.13 15.64
N GLU A 129 -3.69 9.75 16.93
CA GLU A 129 -2.45 9.60 17.69
C GLU A 129 -2.38 8.23 18.36
N ASN A 130 -1.19 7.66 18.46
CA ASN A 130 -0.94 6.43 19.19
C ASN A 130 -0.13 6.71 20.46
N LYS A 131 -0.64 6.27 21.60
CA LYS A 131 0.04 6.42 22.92
C LYS A 131 1.33 5.63 23.04
N TYR A 132 1.52 4.62 22.21
CA TYR A 132 2.71 3.75 22.20
C TYR A 132 3.69 4.06 21.05
N GLY A 133 3.49 5.14 20.31
CA GLY A 133 4.32 5.52 19.18
C GLY A 133 3.86 4.89 17.84
N ASP A 134 4.80 4.60 16.96
CA ASP A 134 4.52 4.15 15.58
C ASP A 134 4.18 2.63 15.51
N ILE A 135 3.21 2.19 16.33
CA ILE A 135 2.67 0.82 16.31
C ILE A 135 1.40 0.82 15.47
N PHE A 136 1.36 -0.02 14.45
CA PHE A 136 0.24 -0.16 13.53
C PHE A 136 -0.29 -1.58 13.53
N PRO A 137 -1.61 -1.78 13.33
CA PRO A 137 -2.16 -3.12 13.20
C PRO A 137 -1.60 -3.84 11.97
N SER A 138 -1.74 -5.15 11.95
CA SER A 138 -1.44 -6.04 10.83
C SER A 138 -2.74 -6.58 10.21
N PHE A 139 -2.62 -7.30 9.09
CA PHE A 139 -3.75 -8.05 8.52
C PHE A 139 -4.35 -9.07 9.52
N ILE A 140 -3.50 -9.68 10.35
CA ILE A 140 -3.96 -10.65 11.35
C ILE A 140 -4.85 -9.97 12.39
N ASP A 141 -4.46 -8.78 12.85
CA ASP A 141 -5.24 -8.03 13.85
C ASP A 141 -6.61 -7.64 13.27
N VAL A 142 -6.65 -7.20 12.00
CA VAL A 142 -7.91 -6.87 11.33
C VAL A 142 -8.77 -8.13 11.12
N ALA A 143 -8.19 -9.26 10.71
CA ALA A 143 -8.92 -10.50 10.52
C ALA A 143 -9.58 -10.98 11.83
N ILE A 144 -8.86 -10.89 12.95
CA ILE A 144 -9.41 -11.20 14.28
C ILE A 144 -10.62 -10.30 14.61
N GLU A 145 -10.53 -9.01 14.31
CA GLU A 145 -11.63 -8.09 14.58
C GLU A 145 -12.84 -8.31 13.64
N VAL A 146 -12.61 -8.68 12.37
CA VAL A 146 -13.68 -9.09 11.45
C VAL A 146 -14.42 -10.31 12.01
N GLU A 147 -13.69 -11.34 12.44
CA GLU A 147 -14.27 -12.54 13.00
C GLU A 147 -15.10 -12.25 14.28
N LYS A 148 -14.58 -11.41 15.18
CA LYS A 148 -15.32 -10.95 16.36
C LYS A 148 -16.60 -10.22 15.99
N TYR A 149 -16.56 -9.36 14.97
CA TYR A 149 -17.72 -8.60 14.52
C TYR A 149 -18.82 -9.53 13.98
N ILE A 150 -18.45 -10.49 13.12
CA ILE A 150 -19.37 -11.45 12.53
C ILE A 150 -20.00 -12.34 13.61
N ASN A 151 -19.22 -12.79 14.58
CA ASN A 151 -19.72 -13.65 15.66
C ASN A 151 -20.64 -12.92 16.63
N LYS A 152 -20.48 -11.59 16.81
CA LYS A 152 -21.36 -10.76 17.64
C LYS A 152 -22.64 -10.33 16.93
N SER A 153 -22.65 -10.31 15.61
CA SER A 153 -23.82 -9.94 14.84
C SER A 153 -24.86 -11.06 14.89
N GLU A 154 -26.13 -10.72 15.06
CA GLU A 154 -27.27 -11.65 15.00
C GLU A 154 -27.61 -12.07 13.56
N TYR A 155 -26.58 -12.25 12.72
CA TYR A 155 -26.81 -12.75 11.36
C TYR A 155 -27.23 -14.22 11.41
N SER A 156 -28.14 -14.61 10.49
CA SER A 156 -28.46 -16.02 10.27
C SER A 156 -27.19 -16.82 9.96
N ASP A 157 -27.15 -18.11 10.28
CA ASP A 157 -25.98 -18.96 10.04
C ASP A 157 -25.57 -18.99 8.57
N GLU A 158 -26.51 -18.82 7.64
CA GLU A 158 -26.28 -18.69 6.21
C GLU A 158 -25.51 -17.40 5.85
N ASN A 159 -25.88 -16.27 6.45
CA ASN A 159 -25.17 -15.00 6.26
C ASN A 159 -23.77 -15.03 6.87
N LYS A 160 -23.60 -15.68 8.03
CA LYS A 160 -22.28 -15.87 8.67
C LYS A 160 -21.33 -16.69 7.78
N SER A 161 -21.85 -17.72 7.10
CA SER A 161 -21.08 -18.52 6.15
C SER A 161 -20.59 -17.70 4.97
N ASN A 162 -21.44 -16.83 4.41
CA ASN A 162 -21.08 -15.97 3.29
C ASN A 162 -19.99 -14.94 3.66
N TYR A 163 -20.03 -14.39 4.89
CA TYR A 163 -18.99 -13.46 5.36
C TYR A 163 -17.66 -14.14 5.69
N LYS A 164 -17.66 -15.41 6.11
CA LYS A 164 -16.44 -16.18 6.41
C LYS A 164 -15.76 -16.73 5.15
N GLY A 165 -16.50 -16.85 4.05
CA GLY A 165 -16.01 -17.38 2.77
C GLY A 165 -15.53 -16.28 1.78
N SER A 166 -15.66 -15.01 2.15
CA SER A 166 -15.19 -13.85 1.37
C SER A 166 -13.86 -13.36 1.93
#